data_ce805a5a8206bf0e87f36a43633dc7c2
#
_entry.id   ce805a5a8206bf0e87f36a43633dc7c2
#
_cell.length_a   1.000
_cell.length_b   1.000
_cell.length_c   1.000
_cell.angle_alpha   90.00
_cell.angle_beta   90.00
_cell.angle_gamma   90.00
#
_symmetry.space_group_name_H-M   'P 1'
#
loop_
_entity.id
_entity.type
_entity.pdbx_description
1 polymer ?
#
loop_
_entity_poly.entity_id
_entity_poly.type
_entity_poly.pdbx_seq_one_letter_code
_entity_poly.pdbx_strand_id
1 'polypeptide(L)'
;MLFFYVLLNIFQLYFTDLEAHKFYLSTTEIEYKKEIKTFQIMTQLFIDDLELLLQQQEKSLRLFPDSNAKHSDSLLIINLKKEFQLIINGEPQEIYYLGKEYKNDIVVCYLELYLDEIPSTIEIKNSMFFDLFDSQQNIIYYRNKTSRKSFLLHSKSPTLVIKLTK
;
A
#
# COMPACT_ATOMS: atom_id res chain seq x y z
N MET A 1 20.47 -18.17 49.74
CA MET A 1 19.35 -18.55 48.87
C MET A 1 18.40 -17.39 48.60
N LEU A 2 17.94 -16.63 49.59
CA LEU A 2 17.03 -15.49 49.42
C LEU A 2 17.57 -14.41 48.46
N PHE A 3 18.85 -14.09 48.53
CA PHE A 3 19.52 -13.09 47.69
C PHE A 3 19.57 -13.48 46.21
N PHE A 4 19.65 -14.77 45.92
CA PHE A 4 19.62 -15.29 44.55
C PHE A 4 18.22 -15.20 43.91
N TYR A 5 17.17 -15.42 44.71
CA TYR A 5 15.78 -15.24 44.26
C TYR A 5 15.43 -13.78 43.99
N VAL A 6 15.96 -12.85 44.76
CA VAL A 6 15.74 -11.40 44.54
C VAL A 6 16.44 -10.94 43.25
N LEU A 7 17.65 -11.40 42.97
CA LEU A 7 18.38 -11.10 41.73
C LEU A 7 17.68 -11.68 40.49
N LEU A 8 17.12 -12.90 40.59
CA LEU A 8 16.40 -13.54 39.51
C LEU A 8 15.09 -12.78 39.15
N ASN A 9 14.40 -12.26 40.17
CA ASN A 9 13.19 -11.46 39.93
C ASN A 9 13.48 -10.07 39.37
N ILE A 10 14.61 -9.45 39.73
CA ILE A 10 15.05 -8.17 39.17
C ILE A 10 15.42 -8.35 37.68
N PHE A 11 16.01 -9.49 37.30
CA PHE A 11 16.37 -9.79 35.92
C PHE A 11 15.13 -9.97 35.00
N GLN A 12 14.01 -10.47 35.54
CA GLN A 12 12.75 -10.59 34.79
C GLN A 12 12.06 -9.24 34.53
N LEU A 13 12.32 -8.21 35.37
CA LEU A 13 11.74 -6.89 35.20
C LEU A 13 12.37 -6.06 34.04
N TYR A 14 13.52 -6.51 33.50
CA TYR A 14 14.19 -5.84 32.36
C TYR A 14 13.83 -6.43 31.01
N PHE A 15 13.04 -7.50 30.93
CA PHE A 15 12.38 -7.91 29.70
C PHE A 15 11.07 -7.15 29.56
N THR A 16 11.13 -5.81 29.62
CA THR A 16 10.06 -5.00 29.03
C THR A 16 10.09 -5.29 27.55
N ASP A 17 8.93 -5.63 27.02
CA ASP A 17 8.65 -5.86 25.62
C ASP A 17 9.48 -4.88 24.77
N LEU A 18 10.49 -5.40 24.05
CA LEU A 18 10.93 -4.77 22.84
C LEU A 18 9.69 -4.82 21.95
N GLU A 19 8.88 -3.77 21.98
CA GLU A 19 7.92 -3.55 20.91
C GLU A 19 8.75 -3.58 19.64
N ALA A 20 8.68 -4.71 18.93
CA ALA A 20 9.19 -4.78 17.59
C ALA A 20 8.46 -3.65 16.85
N HIS A 21 9.18 -2.58 16.53
CA HIS A 21 8.61 -1.47 15.79
C HIS A 21 8.03 -2.06 14.51
N LYS A 22 6.73 -2.28 14.50
CA LYS A 22 6.02 -2.74 13.31
C LYS A 22 6.12 -1.60 12.29
N PHE A 23 6.87 -1.82 11.22
CA PHE A 23 6.94 -0.86 10.13
C PHE A 23 5.66 -0.98 9.31
N TYR A 24 4.79 -0.01 9.43
CA TYR A 24 3.62 0.11 8.57
C TYR A 24 4.05 0.69 7.23
N LEU A 25 4.09 -0.15 6.21
CA LEU A 25 4.64 0.18 4.90
C LEU A 25 3.81 -0.44 3.79
N SER A 26 3.53 0.34 2.75
CA SER A 26 3.09 -0.18 1.46
C SER A 26 4.02 0.26 0.34
N THR A 27 4.06 -0.50 -0.75
CA THR A 27 4.80 -0.09 -1.93
C THR A 27 3.90 -0.13 -3.16
N THR A 28 4.01 0.87 -4.03
CA THR A 28 3.30 0.91 -5.30
C THR A 28 4.27 1.24 -6.41
N GLU A 29 4.42 0.31 -7.35
CA GLU A 29 5.18 0.55 -8.58
C GLU A 29 4.23 0.99 -9.69
N ILE A 30 4.58 2.08 -10.38
CA ILE A 30 3.83 2.65 -11.48
C ILE A 30 4.76 2.73 -12.68
N GLU A 31 4.44 2.02 -13.76
CA GLU A 31 5.20 2.03 -15.00
C GLU A 31 4.35 2.44 -16.18
N TYR A 32 4.80 3.45 -16.93
CA TYR A 32 4.15 3.84 -18.18
C TYR A 32 4.67 3.01 -19.34
N LYS A 33 3.77 2.26 -19.98
CA LYS A 33 4.01 1.46 -21.19
C LYS A 33 3.55 2.28 -22.42
N LYS A 34 4.51 2.99 -23.04
CA LYS A 34 4.24 3.90 -24.16
C LYS A 34 3.59 3.17 -25.36
N GLU A 35 3.97 1.94 -25.60
CA GLU A 35 3.52 1.12 -26.75
C GLU A 35 2.02 0.84 -26.73
N ILE A 36 1.48 0.69 -25.53
CA ILE A 36 0.05 0.39 -25.31
C ILE A 36 -0.68 1.54 -24.62
N LYS A 37 -0.01 2.68 -24.40
CA LYS A 37 -0.54 3.88 -23.75
C LYS A 37 -1.20 3.59 -22.39
N THR A 38 -0.55 2.76 -21.57
CA THR A 38 -1.13 2.26 -20.33
C THR A 38 -0.16 2.48 -19.17
N PHE A 39 -0.66 2.93 -18.02
CA PHE A 39 0.04 2.77 -16.77
C PHE A 39 -0.26 1.40 -16.19
N GLN A 40 0.78 0.61 -15.99
CA GLN A 40 0.72 -0.61 -15.20
C GLN A 40 1.10 -0.29 -13.77
N ILE A 41 0.26 -0.72 -12.83
CA ILE A 41 0.40 -0.40 -11.43
C ILE A 41 0.38 -1.70 -10.65
N MET A 42 1.35 -1.85 -9.75
CA MET A 42 1.45 -2.98 -8.84
C MET A 42 1.59 -2.44 -7.42
N THR A 43 0.61 -2.70 -6.56
CA THR A 43 0.69 -2.32 -5.15
C THR A 43 0.83 -3.54 -4.26
N GLN A 44 1.73 -3.45 -3.28
CA GLN A 44 2.04 -4.49 -2.30
C GLN A 44 1.62 -4.02 -0.93
N LEU A 45 0.78 -4.80 -0.28
CA LEU A 45 0.14 -4.50 1.00
C LEU A 45 0.36 -5.70 1.93
N PHE A 46 0.65 -5.49 3.20
CA PHE A 46 0.67 -6.57 4.17
C PHE A 46 -0.74 -7.16 4.36
N ILE A 47 -0.83 -8.49 4.43
CA ILE A 47 -2.12 -9.20 4.55
C ILE A 47 -2.85 -8.77 5.81
N ASP A 48 -2.17 -8.71 6.95
CA ASP A 48 -2.75 -8.35 8.24
C ASP A 48 -3.25 -6.90 8.28
N ASP A 49 -2.51 -5.96 7.67
CA ASP A 49 -2.93 -4.55 7.59
C ASP A 49 -4.13 -4.38 6.66
N LEU A 50 -4.13 -5.09 5.51
CA LEU A 50 -5.27 -5.09 4.59
C LEU A 50 -6.51 -5.74 5.23
N GLU A 51 -6.34 -6.85 5.94
CA GLU A 51 -7.43 -7.51 6.66
C GLU A 51 -8.06 -6.55 7.68
N LEU A 52 -7.24 -5.85 8.48
CA LEU A 52 -7.72 -4.83 9.42
C LEU A 52 -8.51 -3.70 8.74
N LEU A 53 -8.04 -3.23 7.58
CA LEU A 53 -8.76 -2.22 6.81
C LEU A 53 -10.14 -2.71 6.36
N LEU A 54 -10.21 -3.92 5.81
CA LEU A 54 -11.46 -4.50 5.31
C LEU A 54 -12.41 -4.88 6.45
N GLN A 55 -11.89 -5.27 7.61
CA GLN A 55 -12.68 -5.55 8.81
C GLN A 55 -13.39 -4.33 9.39
N GLN A 56 -13.02 -3.11 9.02
CA GLN A 56 -13.81 -1.92 9.35
C GLN A 56 -15.21 -1.97 8.71
N GLN A 57 -15.35 -2.64 7.56
CA GLN A 57 -16.59 -2.81 6.84
C GLN A 57 -17.26 -4.16 7.15
N GLU A 58 -16.45 -5.20 7.34
CA GLU A 58 -16.92 -6.57 7.65
C GLU A 58 -16.02 -7.26 8.68
N LYS A 59 -16.42 -7.22 9.94
CA LYS A 59 -15.63 -7.71 11.09
C LYS A 59 -15.19 -9.17 11.01
N SER A 60 -15.95 -10.01 10.30
CA SER A 60 -15.66 -11.45 10.17
C SER A 60 -14.72 -11.79 9.03
N LEU A 61 -14.36 -10.81 8.19
CA LEU A 61 -13.53 -11.03 7.02
C LEU A 61 -12.13 -11.55 7.41
N ARG A 62 -11.67 -12.56 6.66
CA ARG A 62 -10.33 -13.10 6.73
C ARG A 62 -9.74 -13.21 5.33
N LEU A 63 -8.48 -12.82 5.20
CA LEU A 63 -7.74 -12.87 3.94
C LEU A 63 -6.80 -14.06 3.93
N PHE A 64 -7.07 -15.01 3.05
CA PHE A 64 -6.19 -16.15 2.75
C PHE A 64 -6.47 -16.64 1.33
N PRO A 65 -5.56 -17.38 0.69
CA PRO A 65 -5.67 -17.75 -0.72
C PRO A 65 -6.97 -18.46 -1.09
N ASP A 66 -7.52 -19.26 -0.18
CA ASP A 66 -8.76 -20.04 -0.40
C ASP A 66 -10.04 -19.31 0.08
N SER A 67 -9.92 -18.05 0.52
CA SER A 67 -11.08 -17.23 0.93
C SER A 67 -11.96 -16.88 -0.28
N ASN A 68 -13.21 -16.45 -0.01
CA ASN A 68 -14.11 -15.95 -1.07
C ASN A 68 -13.50 -14.71 -1.75
N ALA A 69 -12.68 -14.94 -2.79
CA ALA A 69 -11.93 -13.92 -3.50
C ALA A 69 -12.85 -12.80 -4.03
N LYS A 70 -14.01 -13.17 -4.60
CA LYS A 70 -14.94 -12.20 -5.20
C LYS A 70 -15.45 -11.17 -4.19
N HIS A 71 -15.74 -11.61 -2.97
CA HIS A 71 -16.24 -10.72 -1.93
C HIS A 71 -15.12 -9.82 -1.38
N SER A 72 -13.97 -10.39 -1.03
CA SER A 72 -12.81 -9.62 -0.57
C SER A 72 -12.29 -8.64 -1.63
N ASP A 73 -12.36 -9.01 -2.93
CA ASP A 73 -12.00 -8.13 -4.03
C ASP A 73 -12.93 -6.93 -4.13
N SER A 74 -14.24 -7.14 -3.94
CA SER A 74 -15.20 -6.02 -3.98
C SER A 74 -14.89 -4.97 -2.91
N LEU A 75 -14.62 -5.38 -1.68
CA LEU A 75 -14.24 -4.49 -0.59
C LEU A 75 -12.88 -3.82 -0.84
N LEU A 76 -11.91 -4.58 -1.35
CA LEU A 76 -10.59 -4.07 -1.71
C LEU A 76 -10.67 -2.98 -2.78
N ILE A 77 -11.45 -3.20 -3.85
CA ILE A 77 -11.66 -2.23 -4.93
C ILE A 77 -12.27 -0.93 -4.40
N ILE A 78 -13.24 -1.00 -3.50
CA ILE A 78 -13.85 0.18 -2.88
C ILE A 78 -12.79 1.00 -2.14
N ASN A 79 -11.95 0.35 -1.33
CA ASN A 79 -10.89 1.03 -0.58
C ASN A 79 -9.79 1.56 -1.51
N LEU A 80 -9.37 0.80 -2.51
CA LEU A 80 -8.39 1.26 -3.51
C LEU A 80 -8.90 2.51 -4.25
N LYS A 81 -10.15 2.52 -4.73
CA LYS A 81 -10.73 3.68 -5.41
C LYS A 81 -10.81 4.93 -4.51
N LYS A 82 -11.03 4.75 -3.22
CA LYS A 82 -11.09 5.84 -2.24
C LYS A 82 -9.72 6.40 -1.92
N GLU A 83 -8.74 5.52 -1.64
CA GLU A 83 -7.47 5.88 -1.03
C GLU A 83 -6.32 6.02 -2.03
N PHE A 84 -6.43 5.43 -3.23
CA PHE A 84 -5.43 5.51 -4.28
C PHE A 84 -6.01 6.12 -5.54
N GLN A 85 -5.50 7.30 -5.94
CA GLN A 85 -6.01 8.05 -7.08
C GLN A 85 -4.86 8.52 -7.97
N LEU A 86 -5.09 8.48 -9.28
CA LEU A 86 -4.23 9.10 -10.28
C LEU A 86 -4.99 10.23 -10.96
N ILE A 87 -4.35 11.40 -11.03
CA ILE A 87 -4.87 12.60 -11.68
C ILE A 87 -3.91 12.95 -12.81
N ILE A 88 -4.38 12.89 -14.04
CA ILE A 88 -3.58 13.10 -15.24
C ILE A 88 -3.92 14.45 -15.83
N ASN A 89 -2.92 15.33 -15.96
CA ASN A 89 -3.09 16.70 -16.48
C ASN A 89 -4.21 17.48 -15.75
N GLY A 90 -4.43 17.21 -14.46
CA GLY A 90 -5.46 17.83 -13.62
C GLY A 90 -6.81 17.10 -13.60
N GLU A 91 -6.98 16.02 -14.37
CA GLU A 91 -8.23 15.26 -14.46
C GLU A 91 -8.10 13.90 -13.73
N PRO A 92 -8.99 13.59 -12.76
CA PRO A 92 -9.02 12.27 -12.11
C PRO A 92 -9.30 11.16 -13.13
N GLN A 93 -8.61 10.05 -12.99
CA GLN A 93 -8.72 8.92 -13.91
C GLN A 93 -9.32 7.71 -13.24
N GLU A 94 -10.05 6.92 -14.03
CA GLU A 94 -10.51 5.61 -13.56
C GLU A 94 -9.38 4.57 -13.66
N ILE A 95 -9.13 3.89 -12.53
CA ILE A 95 -8.14 2.83 -12.43
C ILE A 95 -8.88 1.49 -12.42
N TYR A 96 -8.47 0.58 -13.29
CA TYR A 96 -9.06 -0.76 -13.43
C TYR A 96 -8.29 -1.76 -12.59
N TYR A 97 -8.99 -2.46 -11.70
CA TYR A 97 -8.45 -3.57 -10.93
C TYR A 97 -8.45 -4.85 -11.78
N LEU A 98 -7.28 -5.47 -11.95
CA LEU A 98 -7.11 -6.68 -12.74
C LEU A 98 -7.16 -7.95 -11.89
N GLY A 99 -6.75 -7.85 -10.62
CA GLY A 99 -6.71 -8.98 -9.70
C GLY A 99 -5.65 -8.83 -8.62
N LYS A 100 -5.56 -9.85 -7.77
CA LYS A 100 -4.53 -9.93 -6.74
C LYS A 100 -3.90 -11.31 -6.66
N GLU A 101 -2.73 -11.39 -6.08
CA GLU A 101 -2.11 -12.64 -5.66
C GLU A 101 -1.55 -12.52 -4.24
N TYR A 102 -1.41 -13.66 -3.58
CA TYR A 102 -0.80 -13.74 -2.25
C TYR A 102 0.64 -14.23 -2.38
N LYS A 103 1.58 -13.51 -1.77
CA LYS A 103 3.01 -13.85 -1.71
C LYS A 103 3.50 -13.72 -0.27
N ASN A 104 3.68 -14.84 0.40
CA ASN A 104 4.02 -14.89 1.83
C ASN A 104 2.99 -14.09 2.65
N ASP A 105 3.43 -13.00 3.30
CA ASP A 105 2.65 -12.08 4.13
C ASP A 105 2.11 -10.85 3.37
N ILE A 106 2.24 -10.85 2.02
CA ILE A 106 1.87 -9.71 1.17
C ILE A 106 0.74 -10.09 0.20
N VAL A 107 -0.20 -9.16 0.03
CA VAL A 107 -1.13 -9.12 -1.11
C VAL A 107 -0.54 -8.21 -2.17
N VAL A 108 -0.35 -8.73 -3.37
CA VAL A 108 0.05 -7.95 -4.56
C VAL A 108 -1.19 -7.70 -5.41
N CYS A 109 -1.58 -6.44 -5.57
CA CYS A 109 -2.71 -6.03 -6.40
C CYS A 109 -2.20 -5.47 -7.73
N TYR A 110 -2.84 -5.86 -8.82
CA TYR A 110 -2.56 -5.42 -10.17
C TYR A 110 -3.65 -4.49 -10.67
N LEU A 111 -3.25 -3.33 -11.16
CA LEU A 111 -4.16 -2.29 -11.64
C LEU A 111 -3.64 -1.72 -12.96
N GLU A 112 -4.55 -1.19 -13.77
CA GLU A 112 -4.22 -0.50 -15.02
C GLU A 112 -4.99 0.80 -15.17
N LEU A 113 -4.36 1.75 -15.88
CA LEU A 113 -4.98 2.99 -16.33
C LEU A 113 -4.63 3.19 -17.79
N TYR A 114 -5.66 3.26 -18.65
CA TYR A 114 -5.52 3.51 -20.08
C TYR A 114 -5.54 5.00 -20.36
N LEU A 115 -4.69 5.45 -21.30
CA LEU A 115 -4.60 6.84 -21.70
C LEU A 115 -4.72 6.98 -23.22
N ASP A 116 -5.37 8.03 -23.67
CA ASP A 116 -5.41 8.38 -25.09
C ASP A 116 -4.13 9.06 -25.56
N GLU A 117 -3.51 9.86 -24.69
CA GLU A 117 -2.32 10.66 -24.97
C GLU A 117 -1.23 10.49 -23.90
N ILE A 118 0.01 10.82 -24.28
CA ILE A 118 1.13 10.85 -23.33
C ILE A 118 0.91 12.02 -22.36
N PRO A 119 0.82 11.76 -21.04
CA PRO A 119 0.57 12.80 -20.07
C PRO A 119 1.78 13.73 -19.91
N SER A 120 1.54 14.99 -19.58
CA SER A 120 2.59 15.94 -19.17
C SER A 120 2.84 15.96 -17.67
N THR A 121 1.79 15.66 -16.90
CA THR A 121 1.87 15.57 -15.43
C THR A 121 1.06 14.38 -14.91
N ILE A 122 1.55 13.78 -13.85
CA ILE A 122 0.82 12.80 -13.05
C ILE A 122 0.83 13.30 -11.61
N GLU A 123 -0.35 13.45 -11.03
CA GLU A 123 -0.50 13.58 -9.59
C GLU A 123 -0.96 12.22 -9.04
N ILE A 124 -0.29 11.76 -7.99
CA ILE A 124 -0.54 10.49 -7.34
C ILE A 124 -0.92 10.78 -5.91
N LYS A 125 -2.12 10.37 -5.51
CA LYS A 125 -2.56 10.36 -4.12
C LYS A 125 -2.59 8.91 -3.64
N ASN A 126 -1.97 8.65 -2.49
CA ASN A 126 -2.05 7.36 -1.83
C ASN A 126 -2.14 7.59 -0.32
N SER A 127 -3.35 7.42 0.20
CA SER A 127 -3.67 7.53 1.63
C SER A 127 -3.99 6.18 2.28
N MET A 128 -3.68 5.06 1.61
CA MET A 128 -3.90 3.72 2.14
C MET A 128 -3.33 3.59 3.55
N PHE A 129 -4.17 3.12 4.46
CA PHE A 129 -3.88 2.85 5.87
C PHE A 129 -3.57 4.07 6.77
N PHE A 130 -3.63 5.31 6.27
CA PHE A 130 -3.35 6.49 7.11
C PHE A 130 -4.36 6.66 8.25
N ASP A 131 -5.59 6.19 8.07
CA ASP A 131 -6.62 6.20 9.12
C ASP A 131 -6.45 5.07 10.15
N LEU A 132 -5.60 4.07 9.86
CA LEU A 132 -5.31 2.95 10.74
C LEU A 132 -4.03 3.14 11.54
N PHE A 133 -3.00 3.72 10.91
CA PHE A 133 -1.66 3.75 11.47
C PHE A 133 -1.02 5.14 11.29
N ASP A 134 -0.76 5.84 12.39
CA ASP A 134 -0.14 7.16 12.38
C ASP A 134 1.25 7.19 11.73
N SER A 135 1.99 6.06 11.82
CA SER A 135 3.35 5.90 11.28
C SER A 135 3.37 5.27 9.88
N GLN A 136 2.21 5.09 9.23
CA GLN A 136 2.14 4.52 7.88
C GLN A 136 2.98 5.30 6.88
N GLN A 137 3.70 4.56 6.04
CA GLN A 137 4.49 5.05 4.93
C GLN A 137 4.08 4.34 3.64
N ASN A 138 3.82 5.12 2.59
CA ASN A 138 3.48 4.59 1.27
C ASN A 138 4.58 4.99 0.28
N ILE A 139 5.38 4.02 -0.19
CA ILE A 139 6.45 4.27 -1.15
C ILE A 139 5.91 4.11 -2.56
N ILE A 140 6.07 5.15 -3.37
CA ILE A 140 5.74 5.13 -4.79
C ILE A 140 7.03 4.99 -5.60
N TYR A 141 7.14 3.95 -6.39
CA TYR A 141 8.17 3.79 -7.41
C TYR A 141 7.58 4.14 -8.77
N TYR A 142 8.02 5.25 -9.33
CA TYR A 142 7.70 5.61 -10.70
C TYR A 142 8.82 5.15 -11.63
N ARG A 143 8.48 4.36 -12.65
CA ARG A 143 9.42 3.85 -13.63
C ARG A 143 8.99 4.23 -15.06
N ASN A 144 9.97 4.61 -15.85
CA ASN A 144 9.89 4.69 -17.30
C ASN A 144 11.11 3.98 -17.92
N LYS A 145 11.23 3.99 -19.25
CA LYS A 145 12.32 3.27 -19.96
C LYS A 145 13.75 3.66 -19.49
N THR A 146 13.94 4.87 -18.99
CA THR A 146 15.28 5.43 -18.73
C THR A 146 15.55 5.73 -17.26
N SER A 147 14.54 5.78 -16.42
CA SER A 147 14.69 6.14 -15.02
C SER A 147 13.71 5.44 -14.09
N ARG A 148 14.16 5.24 -12.85
CA ARG A 148 13.32 4.85 -11.72
C ARG A 148 13.48 5.88 -10.62
N LYS A 149 12.38 6.41 -10.11
CA LYS A 149 12.35 7.35 -8.99
C LYS A 149 11.50 6.77 -7.88
N SER A 150 11.87 7.03 -6.64
CA SER A 150 11.09 6.66 -5.45
C SER A 150 10.66 7.89 -4.69
N PHE A 151 9.45 7.84 -4.14
CA PHE A 151 8.85 8.91 -3.36
C PHE A 151 8.20 8.30 -2.12
N LEU A 152 8.31 8.98 -1.00
CA LEU A 152 7.69 8.58 0.26
C LEU A 152 6.48 9.48 0.52
N LEU A 153 5.32 8.86 0.67
CA LEU A 153 4.08 9.51 1.11
C LEU A 153 3.77 9.12 2.56
N HIS A 154 3.19 10.03 3.30
CA HIS A 154 2.76 9.83 4.68
C HIS A 154 1.54 10.73 4.96
N SER A 155 0.91 10.60 6.12
CA SER A 155 -0.36 11.28 6.45
C SER A 155 -0.33 12.81 6.25
N LYS A 156 0.82 13.47 6.50
CA LYS A 156 0.99 14.92 6.29
C LYS A 156 1.30 15.31 4.85
N SER A 157 1.66 14.33 3.98
CA SER A 157 1.98 14.54 2.56
C SER A 157 1.53 13.33 1.74
N PRO A 158 0.19 13.18 1.54
CA PRO A 158 -0.40 12.02 0.89
C PRO A 158 -0.33 12.06 -0.64
N THR A 159 0.19 13.13 -1.21
CA THR A 159 0.14 13.41 -2.65
C THR A 159 1.52 13.80 -3.17
N LEU A 160 1.82 13.39 -4.39
CA LEU A 160 2.99 13.85 -5.13
C LEU A 160 2.63 14.19 -6.58
N VAL A 161 3.39 15.10 -7.20
CA VAL A 161 3.24 15.46 -8.60
C VAL A 161 4.54 15.14 -9.36
N ILE A 162 4.43 14.39 -10.46
CA ILE A 162 5.52 14.05 -11.35
C ILE A 162 5.30 14.77 -12.68
N LYS A 163 6.26 15.61 -13.07
CA LYS A 163 6.33 16.18 -14.43
C LYS A 163 7.00 15.18 -15.36
N LEU A 164 6.33 14.84 -16.45
CA LEU A 164 6.86 13.93 -17.46
C LEU A 164 7.50 14.76 -18.57
N THR A 165 8.78 14.57 -18.77
CA THR A 165 9.48 15.11 -19.94
C THR A 165 9.11 14.25 -21.16
N LYS A 166 8.75 14.93 -22.24
CA LYS A 166 8.46 14.31 -23.56
C LYS A 166 9.69 13.59 -24.11
#